data_2398973d998725687ed8b093920feba5
#
_entry.id   2398973d998725687ed8b093920feba5
#
_cell.length_a   1.000
_cell.length_b   1.000
_cell.length_c   1.000
_cell.angle_alpha   90.00
_cell.angle_beta   90.00
_cell.angle_gamma   90.00
#
_symmetry.space_group_name_H-M   'P 1'
#
loop_
_entity.id
_entity.type
_entity.pdbx_description
1 polymer ?
#
loop_
_entity_poly.entity_id
_entity_poly.type
_entity_poly.pdbx_seq_one_letter_code
_entity_poly.pdbx_strand_id
1 'polypeptide(L)'
;MKYRWLNEKGNSKVIVFFNGWGMDESVISHLEPENCDVIMFYDYNTLDVDFDFSVLNKYSQKYLVSWSMGVMCATLFDIEYKSSTAINGTLSPIDDKFGIPKRIYDLTIRGFSPAGRDKFIKNMFDTEVELPSVKREFEEQKSELSALKNYSANTDFKYNKILISNNDKIIPTKNQVAFWGIEPNLDSGHCPFYLFTKWSELL
;
A
#
# COMPACT_ATOMS: atom_id res chain seq x y z
N MET A 1 -11.36 6.78 5.88
CA MET A 1 -10.01 6.18 6.05
C MET A 1 -9.69 6.08 7.54
N LYS A 2 -8.94 5.07 7.96
CA LYS A 2 -8.45 4.89 9.34
C LYS A 2 -6.94 5.14 9.39
N TYR A 3 -6.43 5.42 10.57
CA TYR A 3 -4.99 5.51 10.81
C TYR A 3 -4.59 4.79 12.10
N ARG A 4 -3.30 4.45 12.20
CA ARG A 4 -2.70 3.87 13.41
C ARG A 4 -1.23 4.26 13.51
N TRP A 5 -0.82 4.74 14.68
CA TRP A 5 0.59 4.81 15.00
C TRP A 5 1.14 3.41 15.29
N LEU A 6 2.13 3.00 14.49
CA LEU A 6 2.87 1.74 14.69
C LEU A 6 4.05 1.95 15.64
N ASN A 7 4.63 3.15 15.59
CA ASN A 7 5.66 3.61 16.51
C ASN A 7 5.49 5.13 16.69
N GLU A 8 5.37 5.59 17.94
CA GLU A 8 5.27 7.00 18.28
C GLU A 8 6.11 7.27 19.55
N LYS A 9 7.39 7.55 19.33
CA LYS A 9 8.38 7.79 20.40
C LYS A 9 8.90 9.22 20.44
N GLY A 10 8.39 10.10 19.58
CA GLY A 10 8.83 11.48 19.47
C GLY A 10 10.15 11.63 18.73
N ASN A 11 10.41 10.77 17.75
CA ASN A 11 11.57 10.89 16.87
C ASN A 11 11.45 12.16 16.01
N SER A 12 12.57 12.62 15.46
CA SER A 12 12.59 13.77 14.54
C SER A 12 12.16 13.44 13.10
N LYS A 13 12.02 12.13 12.79
CA LYS A 13 11.64 11.61 11.47
C LYS A 13 10.35 10.82 11.58
N VAL A 14 9.52 10.88 10.55
CA VAL A 14 8.31 10.06 10.45
C VAL A 14 8.24 9.38 9.09
N ILE A 15 7.79 8.12 9.12
CA ILE A 15 7.38 7.37 7.94
C ILE A 15 5.85 7.37 7.93
N VAL A 16 5.29 7.87 6.86
CA VAL A 16 3.87 7.85 6.57
C VAL A 16 3.62 6.69 5.61
N PHE A 17 2.97 5.64 6.10
CA PHE A 17 2.71 4.43 5.33
C PHE A 17 1.26 4.37 4.87
N PHE A 18 1.04 4.30 3.56
CA PHE A 18 -0.27 4.02 2.98
C PHE A 18 -0.34 2.54 2.58
N ASN A 19 -1.15 1.79 3.32
CA ASN A 19 -1.26 0.34 3.20
C ASN A 19 -2.02 -0.09 1.94
N GLY A 20 -1.94 -1.38 1.59
CA GLY A 20 -2.75 -1.98 0.53
C GLY A 20 -4.21 -2.19 0.95
N TRP A 21 -5.09 -2.36 -0.05
CA TRP A 21 -6.49 -2.67 0.18
C TRP A 21 -6.67 -3.88 1.10
N GLY A 22 -7.60 -3.73 2.03
CA GLY A 22 -8.05 -4.81 2.90
C GLY A 22 -7.05 -5.25 3.97
N MET A 23 -5.86 -4.65 4.02
CA MET A 23 -4.79 -5.04 4.93
C MET A 23 -4.79 -4.19 6.21
N ASP A 24 -4.14 -4.71 7.25
CA ASP A 24 -3.83 -4.05 8.50
C ASP A 24 -2.32 -4.10 8.78
N GLU A 25 -1.91 -3.86 10.01
CA GLU A 25 -0.49 -3.87 10.41
C GLU A 25 0.17 -5.24 10.32
N SER A 26 -0.57 -6.33 10.20
CA SER A 26 -0.01 -7.69 10.23
C SER A 26 1.00 -7.96 9.10
N VAL A 27 0.90 -7.22 7.98
CA VAL A 27 1.83 -7.38 6.84
C VAL A 27 3.20 -6.72 7.08
N ILE A 28 3.30 -5.79 8.04
CA ILE A 28 4.51 -4.98 8.28
C ILE A 28 4.94 -4.95 9.76
N SER A 29 4.29 -5.73 10.63
CA SER A 29 4.51 -5.70 12.09
C SER A 29 5.92 -6.14 12.51
N HIS A 30 6.63 -6.85 11.65
CA HIS A 30 8.00 -7.31 11.88
C HIS A 30 9.07 -6.27 11.54
N LEU A 31 8.70 -5.18 10.84
CA LEU A 31 9.65 -4.16 10.42
C LEU A 31 10.06 -3.26 11.59
N GLU A 32 11.35 -3.22 11.89
CA GLU A 32 11.89 -2.36 12.93
C GLU A 32 11.84 -0.88 12.52
N PRO A 33 11.28 0.02 13.35
CA PRO A 33 11.14 1.45 13.01
C PRO A 33 12.44 2.23 13.19
N GLU A 34 13.43 1.69 13.90
CA GLU A 34 14.71 2.33 14.23
C GLU A 34 14.50 3.72 14.89
N ASN A 35 14.99 4.78 14.25
CA ASN A 35 14.91 6.17 14.75
C ASN A 35 13.80 6.98 14.05
N CYS A 36 12.71 6.30 13.61
CA CYS A 36 11.56 6.92 12.99
C CYS A 36 10.30 6.65 13.79
N ASP A 37 9.42 7.63 13.87
CA ASP A 37 8.02 7.35 14.16
C ASP A 37 7.37 6.81 12.88
N VAL A 38 6.35 5.95 13.02
CA VAL A 38 5.68 5.32 11.88
C VAL A 38 4.19 5.42 12.08
N ILE A 39 3.51 6.05 11.14
CA ILE A 39 2.05 6.12 11.06
C ILE A 39 1.55 5.40 9.83
N MET A 40 0.54 4.55 9.98
CA MET A 40 -0.10 3.82 8.89
C MET A 40 -1.50 4.37 8.63
N PHE A 41 -1.82 4.60 7.35
CA PHE A 41 -3.16 4.88 6.86
C PHE A 41 -3.69 3.67 6.09
N TYR A 42 -4.95 3.32 6.31
CA TYR A 42 -5.60 2.16 5.72
C TYR A 42 -7.12 2.33 5.73
N ASP A 43 -7.87 1.39 5.16
CA ASP A 43 -9.34 1.44 5.08
C ASP A 43 -9.86 2.65 4.30
N TYR A 44 -9.73 2.57 2.99
CA TYR A 44 -10.13 3.64 2.06
C TYR A 44 -11.62 3.63 1.71
N ASN A 45 -12.51 3.20 2.62
CA ASN A 45 -13.97 3.31 2.42
C ASN A 45 -14.40 4.76 2.23
N THR A 46 -13.73 5.68 2.89
CA THR A 46 -13.80 7.12 2.67
C THR A 46 -12.39 7.70 2.77
N LEU A 47 -12.13 8.85 2.16
CA LEU A 47 -10.88 9.59 2.33
C LEU A 47 -10.91 10.48 3.58
N ASP A 48 -12.08 10.70 4.16
CA ASP A 48 -12.20 11.39 5.44
C ASP A 48 -11.52 10.57 6.53
N VAL A 49 -10.69 11.22 7.32
CA VAL A 49 -9.95 10.62 8.44
C VAL A 49 -9.94 11.57 9.62
N ASP A 50 -10.20 11.04 10.79
CA ASP A 50 -10.08 11.81 12.04
C ASP A 50 -8.60 11.92 12.48
N PHE A 51 -7.81 12.56 11.62
CA PHE A 51 -6.38 12.81 11.83
C PHE A 51 -6.02 14.23 11.40
N ASP A 52 -5.46 14.98 12.33
CA ASP A 52 -4.92 16.31 12.03
C ASP A 52 -3.53 16.18 11.39
N PHE A 53 -3.46 16.32 10.07
CA PHE A 53 -2.21 16.24 9.32
C PHE A 53 -1.18 17.31 9.75
N SER A 54 -1.60 18.40 10.43
CA SER A 54 -0.67 19.40 10.96
C SER A 54 0.28 18.81 12.02
N VAL A 55 -0.10 17.71 12.67
CA VAL A 55 0.76 16.94 13.58
C VAL A 55 2.06 16.51 12.92
N LEU A 56 2.03 16.26 11.59
CA LEU A 56 3.22 15.88 10.85
C LEU A 56 4.24 17.01 10.68
N ASN A 57 3.85 18.26 10.93
CA ASN A 57 4.75 19.42 10.81
C ASN A 57 5.80 19.49 11.93
N LYS A 58 5.59 18.74 13.03
CA LYS A 58 6.62 18.61 14.09
C LYS A 58 7.86 17.85 13.66
N TYR A 59 7.75 17.03 12.61
CA TYR A 59 8.86 16.21 12.14
C TYR A 59 9.75 16.97 11.15
N SER A 60 11.05 16.91 11.37
CA SER A 60 12.04 17.53 10.47
C SER A 60 12.15 16.85 9.12
N GLN A 61 11.79 15.56 9.05
CA GLN A 61 11.81 14.76 7.82
C GLN A 61 10.59 13.84 7.80
N LYS A 62 9.84 13.92 6.70
CA LYS A 62 8.70 13.06 6.40
C LYS A 62 9.03 12.19 5.21
N TYR A 63 8.83 10.88 5.33
CA TYR A 63 9.03 9.90 4.28
C TYR A 63 7.71 9.23 3.96
N LEU A 64 7.43 9.02 2.69
CA LEU A 64 6.28 8.26 2.23
C LEU A 64 6.72 6.85 1.83
N VAL A 65 6.03 5.86 2.35
CA VAL A 65 6.03 4.49 1.82
C VAL A 65 4.59 4.15 1.49
N SER A 66 4.33 3.66 0.30
CA SER A 66 2.98 3.28 -0.10
C SER A 66 2.99 1.97 -0.88
N TRP A 67 1.98 1.15 -0.65
CA TRP A 67 1.88 -0.18 -1.23
C TRP A 67 0.55 -0.40 -1.92
N SER A 68 0.59 -1.03 -3.12
CA SER A 68 -0.62 -1.47 -3.83
C SER A 68 -1.59 -0.31 -4.10
N MET A 69 -2.84 -0.40 -3.65
CA MET A 69 -3.84 0.67 -3.73
C MET A 69 -3.43 1.94 -2.97
N GLY A 70 -2.62 1.79 -1.92
CA GLY A 70 -2.05 2.92 -1.17
C GLY A 70 -1.20 3.84 -2.02
N VAL A 71 -0.60 3.34 -3.11
CA VAL A 71 0.19 4.15 -4.06
C VAL A 71 -0.65 5.24 -4.72
N MET A 72 -1.88 4.94 -5.09
CA MET A 72 -2.84 5.93 -5.58
C MET A 72 -3.35 6.81 -4.44
N CYS A 73 -3.81 6.19 -3.33
CA CYS A 73 -4.46 6.90 -2.24
C CYS A 73 -3.55 7.95 -1.58
N ALA A 74 -2.26 7.66 -1.43
CA ALA A 74 -1.30 8.59 -0.84
C ALA A 74 -1.21 9.92 -1.60
N THR A 75 -1.44 9.91 -2.90
CA THR A 75 -1.35 11.11 -3.75
C THR A 75 -2.52 12.07 -3.59
N LEU A 76 -3.55 11.67 -2.85
CA LEU A 76 -4.76 12.46 -2.64
C LEU A 76 -4.64 13.41 -1.42
N PHE A 77 -3.49 13.34 -0.73
CA PHE A 77 -3.18 14.18 0.44
C PHE A 77 -2.00 15.09 0.12
N ASP A 78 -2.17 16.38 0.42
CA ASP A 78 -1.14 17.40 0.20
C ASP A 78 -0.13 17.40 1.36
N ILE A 79 0.84 16.51 1.28
CA ILE A 79 1.91 16.35 2.26
C ILE A 79 3.26 16.40 1.53
N GLU A 80 4.12 17.30 1.95
CA GLU A 80 5.50 17.35 1.44
C GLU A 80 6.35 16.26 2.08
N TYR A 81 6.99 15.45 1.25
CA TYR A 81 7.88 14.38 1.66
C TYR A 81 9.33 14.64 1.22
N LYS A 82 10.29 14.25 2.06
CA LYS A 82 11.70 14.25 1.70
C LYS A 82 12.01 13.18 0.64
N SER A 83 11.35 12.04 0.74
CA SER A 83 11.41 10.94 -0.24
C SER A 83 10.12 10.15 -0.20
N SER A 84 9.79 9.51 -1.31
CA SER A 84 8.59 8.71 -1.48
C SER A 84 8.88 7.43 -2.23
N THR A 85 8.37 6.31 -1.71
CA THR A 85 8.54 4.97 -2.28
C THR A 85 7.17 4.37 -2.63
N ALA A 86 7.01 3.96 -3.88
CA ALA A 86 5.87 3.16 -4.33
C ALA A 86 6.28 1.69 -4.42
N ILE A 87 5.47 0.81 -3.84
CA ILE A 87 5.71 -0.63 -3.79
C ILE A 87 4.52 -1.34 -4.45
N ASN A 88 4.78 -2.10 -5.50
CA ASN A 88 3.79 -2.96 -6.17
C ASN A 88 2.43 -2.27 -6.40
N GLY A 89 2.48 -1.06 -6.94
CA GLY A 89 1.32 -0.23 -7.22
C GLY A 89 1.58 0.77 -8.33
N THR A 90 0.52 1.38 -8.84
CA THR A 90 0.61 2.47 -9.83
C THR A 90 -0.38 3.58 -9.50
N LEU A 91 -0.28 4.72 -10.18
CA LEU A 91 -1.27 5.79 -10.08
C LEU A 91 -2.59 5.47 -10.81
N SER A 92 -2.62 4.37 -11.58
CA SER A 92 -3.81 3.85 -12.27
C SER A 92 -4.05 2.39 -11.88
N PRO A 93 -4.36 2.09 -10.60
CA PRO A 93 -4.38 0.73 -10.08
C PRO A 93 -5.54 -0.12 -10.63
N ILE A 94 -6.56 0.47 -11.24
CA ILE A 94 -7.69 -0.20 -11.89
C ILE A 94 -7.70 0.17 -13.36
N ASP A 95 -6.82 -0.47 -14.12
CA ASP A 95 -6.63 -0.20 -15.54
C ASP A 95 -6.11 -1.45 -16.28
N ASP A 96 -6.56 -1.65 -17.51
CA ASP A 96 -6.22 -2.85 -18.27
C ASP A 96 -4.74 -2.92 -18.69
N LYS A 97 -4.07 -1.77 -18.79
CA LYS A 97 -2.68 -1.65 -19.20
C LYS A 97 -1.73 -1.36 -18.04
N PHE A 98 -2.19 -0.64 -17.03
CA PHE A 98 -1.34 -0.04 -16.02
C PHE A 98 -1.63 -0.52 -14.59
N GLY A 99 -2.67 -1.32 -14.39
CA GLY A 99 -3.12 -1.77 -13.08
C GLY A 99 -3.72 -3.16 -13.10
N ILE A 100 -4.64 -3.41 -12.19
CA ILE A 100 -5.50 -4.59 -12.22
C ILE A 100 -6.48 -4.42 -13.38
N PRO A 101 -6.58 -5.40 -14.30
CA PRO A 101 -7.56 -5.32 -15.40
C PRO A 101 -8.98 -5.10 -14.86
N LYS A 102 -9.70 -4.14 -15.43
CA LYS A 102 -11.03 -3.70 -14.94
C LYS A 102 -11.99 -4.88 -14.75
N ARG A 103 -11.99 -5.82 -15.70
CA ARG A 103 -12.82 -7.04 -15.61
C ARG A 103 -12.45 -7.90 -14.40
N ILE A 104 -11.15 -8.06 -14.12
CA ILE A 104 -10.67 -8.85 -12.97
C ILE A 104 -11.05 -8.16 -11.67
N TYR A 105 -10.89 -6.84 -11.60
CA TYR A 105 -11.31 -6.05 -10.43
C TYR A 105 -12.81 -6.21 -10.13
N ASP A 106 -13.66 -6.07 -11.16
CA ASP A 106 -15.11 -6.23 -11.02
C ASP A 106 -15.51 -7.67 -10.61
N LEU A 107 -14.81 -8.68 -11.13
CA LEU A 107 -15.03 -10.07 -10.70
C LEU A 107 -14.61 -10.27 -9.24
N THR A 108 -13.54 -9.61 -8.79
CA THR A 108 -13.12 -9.66 -7.39
C THR A 108 -14.19 -9.07 -6.47
N ILE A 109 -14.76 -7.90 -6.81
CA ILE A 109 -15.85 -7.30 -6.03
C ILE A 109 -17.06 -8.26 -5.95
N ARG A 110 -17.49 -8.81 -7.09
CA ARG A 110 -18.67 -9.68 -7.14
C ARG A 110 -18.47 -11.01 -6.43
N GLY A 111 -17.28 -11.57 -6.54
CA GLY A 111 -16.92 -12.87 -5.97
C GLY A 111 -16.30 -12.80 -4.58
N PHE A 112 -16.17 -11.61 -3.98
CA PHE A 112 -15.55 -11.46 -2.68
C PHE A 112 -16.36 -12.21 -1.60
N SER A 113 -15.73 -13.20 -1.01
CA SER A 113 -16.26 -14.12 -0.01
C SER A 113 -15.15 -14.48 0.97
N PRO A 114 -15.43 -15.04 2.15
CA PRO A 114 -14.37 -15.48 3.07
C PRO A 114 -13.32 -16.36 2.39
N ALA A 115 -13.73 -17.35 1.62
CA ALA A 115 -12.79 -18.21 0.86
C ALA A 115 -12.06 -17.44 -0.25
N GLY A 116 -12.71 -16.47 -0.88
CA GLY A 116 -12.09 -15.57 -1.88
C GLY A 116 -11.03 -14.67 -1.26
N ARG A 117 -11.28 -14.16 -0.05
CA ARG A 117 -10.33 -13.40 0.74
C ARG A 117 -9.07 -14.20 1.06
N ASP A 118 -9.23 -15.42 1.57
CA ASP A 118 -8.10 -16.28 1.92
C ASP A 118 -7.25 -16.60 0.68
N LYS A 119 -7.90 -16.89 -0.44
CA LYS A 119 -7.23 -17.08 -1.73
C LYS A 119 -6.50 -15.82 -2.18
N PHE A 120 -7.10 -14.64 -2.01
CA PHE A 120 -6.47 -13.36 -2.35
C PHE A 120 -5.20 -13.15 -1.52
N ILE A 121 -5.28 -13.33 -0.19
CA ILE A 121 -4.12 -13.21 0.70
C ILE A 121 -3.02 -14.18 0.29
N LYS A 122 -3.36 -15.44 0.03
CA LYS A 122 -2.39 -16.43 -0.44
C LYS A 122 -1.73 -16.04 -1.76
N ASN A 123 -2.48 -15.46 -2.69
CA ASN A 123 -1.96 -15.03 -4.00
C ASN A 123 -1.03 -13.81 -3.92
N MET A 124 -0.99 -13.10 -2.79
CA MET A 124 -0.04 -12.00 -2.60
C MET A 124 1.41 -12.48 -2.41
N PHE A 125 1.59 -13.77 -2.10
CA PHE A 125 2.90 -14.36 -1.86
C PHE A 125 3.24 -15.37 -2.96
N ASP A 126 4.50 -15.45 -3.31
CA ASP A 126 5.04 -16.38 -4.30
C ASP A 126 5.92 -17.47 -3.67
N THR A 127 6.12 -17.40 -2.37
CA THR A 127 6.88 -18.36 -1.56
C THR A 127 6.08 -18.76 -0.31
N GLU A 128 6.52 -19.84 0.33
CA GLU A 128 5.94 -20.26 1.59
C GLU A 128 6.41 -19.34 2.73
N VAL A 129 5.51 -18.52 3.20
CA VAL A 129 5.69 -17.63 4.36
C VAL A 129 4.51 -17.81 5.31
N GLU A 130 4.69 -17.44 6.57
CA GLU A 130 3.56 -17.29 7.47
C GLU A 130 2.63 -16.19 6.95
N LEU A 131 1.39 -16.56 6.62
CA LEU A 131 0.43 -15.62 6.08
C LEU A 131 -0.01 -14.62 7.17
N PRO A 132 -0.19 -13.34 6.83
CA PRO A 132 -0.64 -12.34 7.80
C PRO A 132 -2.03 -12.68 8.33
N SER A 133 -2.19 -12.56 9.65
CA SER A 133 -3.49 -12.71 10.32
C SER A 133 -4.24 -11.39 10.31
N VAL A 134 -4.85 -11.06 9.16
CA VAL A 134 -5.59 -9.81 8.97
C VAL A 134 -6.87 -9.82 9.80
N LYS A 135 -7.03 -8.83 10.69
CA LYS A 135 -8.15 -8.69 11.64
C LYS A 135 -9.26 -7.75 11.15
N ARG A 136 -9.18 -7.29 9.90
CA ARG A 136 -10.18 -6.41 9.32
C ARG A 136 -11.51 -7.15 9.09
N GLU A 137 -12.61 -6.45 9.37
CA GLU A 137 -13.95 -6.98 9.12
C GLU A 137 -14.19 -7.20 7.63
N PHE A 138 -14.84 -8.32 7.30
CA PHE A 138 -15.07 -8.75 5.93
C PHE A 138 -15.89 -7.73 5.12
N GLU A 139 -16.98 -7.20 5.69
CA GLU A 139 -17.84 -6.24 5.01
C GLU A 139 -17.15 -4.88 4.81
N GLU A 140 -16.26 -4.47 5.72
CA GLU A 140 -15.42 -3.27 5.54
C GLU A 140 -14.49 -3.44 4.35
N GLN A 141 -13.81 -4.58 4.22
CA GLN A 141 -12.90 -4.86 3.11
C GLN A 141 -13.64 -4.88 1.76
N LYS A 142 -14.85 -5.46 1.74
CA LYS A 142 -15.69 -5.51 0.54
C LYS A 142 -16.17 -4.12 0.12
N SER A 143 -16.59 -3.32 1.07
CA SER A 143 -17.01 -1.93 0.86
C SER A 143 -15.86 -1.08 0.35
N GLU A 144 -14.68 -1.20 0.97
CA GLU A 144 -13.45 -0.50 0.56
C GLU A 144 -13.08 -0.80 -0.89
N LEU A 145 -13.17 -2.06 -1.33
CA LEU A 145 -12.90 -2.43 -2.72
C LEU A 145 -13.84 -1.71 -3.70
N SER A 146 -15.08 -1.52 -3.30
CA SER A 146 -16.07 -0.78 -4.11
C SER A 146 -15.79 0.73 -4.11
N ALA A 147 -15.38 1.30 -2.97
CA ALA A 147 -15.08 2.73 -2.83
C ALA A 147 -13.85 3.14 -3.66
N LEU A 148 -12.81 2.31 -3.70
CA LEU A 148 -11.57 2.57 -4.43
C LEU A 148 -11.77 2.82 -5.94
N LYS A 149 -12.85 2.33 -6.53
CA LYS A 149 -13.20 2.63 -7.93
C LYS A 149 -13.50 4.09 -8.19
N ASN A 150 -13.85 4.85 -7.18
CA ASN A 150 -14.28 6.24 -7.29
C ASN A 150 -13.11 7.22 -7.09
N TYR A 151 -11.92 6.72 -6.77
CA TYR A 151 -10.76 7.57 -6.55
C TYR A 151 -9.86 7.61 -7.78
N SER A 152 -9.23 8.76 -7.97
CA SER A 152 -8.25 8.98 -9.04
C SER A 152 -7.03 9.66 -8.47
N ALA A 153 -5.86 9.13 -8.76
CA ALA A 153 -4.60 9.69 -8.27
C ALA A 153 -4.38 11.13 -8.75
N ASN A 154 -3.61 11.89 -7.98
CA ASN A 154 -2.94 13.07 -8.50
C ASN A 154 -1.79 12.61 -9.41
N THR A 155 -1.95 12.77 -10.71
CA THR A 155 -0.98 12.33 -11.73
C THR A 155 0.28 13.18 -11.79
N ASP A 156 0.27 14.36 -11.16
CA ASP A 156 1.45 15.23 -11.04
C ASP A 156 2.40 14.77 -9.94
N PHE A 157 1.92 13.93 -9.02
CA PHE A 157 2.76 13.35 -7.97
C PHE A 157 3.84 12.44 -8.56
N LYS A 158 5.08 12.61 -8.11
CA LYS A 158 6.23 11.80 -8.56
C LYS A 158 6.84 11.06 -7.38
N TYR A 159 6.84 9.74 -7.48
CA TYR A 159 7.58 8.89 -6.54
C TYR A 159 9.09 8.92 -6.83
N ASN A 160 9.91 8.97 -5.78
CA ASN A 160 11.37 8.97 -5.90
C ASN A 160 11.94 7.57 -6.13
N LYS A 161 11.32 6.56 -5.50
CA LYS A 161 11.74 5.15 -5.55
C LYS A 161 10.55 4.28 -5.94
N ILE A 162 10.77 3.37 -6.86
CA ILE A 162 9.74 2.43 -7.33
C ILE A 162 10.27 1.01 -7.11
N LEU A 163 9.51 0.21 -6.40
CA LEU A 163 9.78 -1.20 -6.15
C LEU A 163 8.72 -2.05 -6.85
N ILE A 164 9.15 -2.92 -7.76
CA ILE A 164 8.28 -3.79 -8.57
C ILE A 164 8.72 -5.23 -8.38
N SER A 165 7.79 -6.07 -7.94
CA SER A 165 8.01 -7.51 -7.81
C SER A 165 7.89 -8.21 -9.16
N ASN A 166 8.78 -9.19 -9.40
CA ASN A 166 8.81 -9.96 -10.64
C ASN A 166 7.64 -10.97 -10.76
N ASN A 167 7.05 -11.39 -9.63
CA ASN A 167 5.98 -12.40 -9.55
C ASN A 167 4.66 -11.85 -9.00
N ASP A 168 4.35 -10.57 -9.21
CA ASP A 168 3.11 -9.98 -8.73
C ASP A 168 1.89 -10.54 -9.50
N LYS A 169 1.04 -11.30 -8.77
CA LYS A 169 -0.20 -11.91 -9.29
C LYS A 169 -1.45 -11.06 -9.04
N ILE A 170 -1.32 -9.94 -8.33
CA ILE A 170 -2.42 -9.03 -8.00
C ILE A 170 -2.45 -7.85 -8.98
N ILE A 171 -1.40 -7.02 -8.98
CA ILE A 171 -1.20 -6.01 -10.02
C ILE A 171 -0.12 -6.56 -10.97
N PRO A 172 -0.49 -7.05 -12.16
CA PRO A 172 0.45 -7.74 -13.01
C PRO A 172 1.75 -6.98 -13.19
N THR A 173 2.90 -7.62 -12.94
CA THR A 173 4.24 -7.01 -13.08
C THR A 173 4.39 -6.25 -14.40
N LYS A 174 3.96 -6.84 -15.52
CA LYS A 174 4.01 -6.20 -16.84
C LYS A 174 3.26 -4.87 -16.92
N ASN A 175 2.16 -4.72 -16.15
CA ASN A 175 1.36 -3.51 -16.14
C ASN A 175 2.04 -2.42 -15.31
N GLN A 176 2.73 -2.78 -14.22
CA GLN A 176 3.55 -1.87 -13.44
C GLN A 176 4.76 -1.38 -14.26
N VAL A 177 5.45 -2.31 -14.95
CA VAL A 177 6.54 -1.97 -15.89
C VAL A 177 6.05 -1.02 -16.97
N ALA A 178 4.88 -1.28 -17.57
CA ALA A 178 4.29 -0.41 -18.59
C ALA A 178 3.95 0.98 -18.06
N PHE A 179 3.59 1.11 -16.78
CA PHE A 179 3.26 2.39 -16.16
C PHE A 179 4.52 3.19 -15.80
N TRP A 180 5.48 2.54 -15.11
CA TRP A 180 6.64 3.23 -14.56
C TRP A 180 7.83 3.31 -15.54
N GLY A 181 7.88 2.46 -16.55
CA GLY A 181 9.05 2.34 -17.45
C GLY A 181 10.30 1.80 -16.76
N ILE A 182 10.13 1.00 -15.70
CA ILE A 182 11.21 0.45 -14.86
C ILE A 182 11.04 -1.07 -14.82
N GLU A 183 12.13 -1.80 -14.99
CA GLU A 183 12.14 -3.26 -14.86
C GLU A 183 11.91 -3.70 -13.40
N PRO A 184 11.38 -4.92 -13.16
CA PRO A 184 11.21 -5.47 -11.82
C PRO A 184 12.54 -5.51 -11.07
N ASN A 185 12.52 -5.16 -9.80
CA ASN A 185 13.70 -5.05 -8.95
C ASN A 185 13.55 -5.75 -7.59
N LEU A 186 12.45 -6.48 -7.37
CA LEU A 186 12.23 -7.35 -6.22
C LEU A 186 11.93 -8.77 -6.69
N ASP A 187 12.57 -9.77 -6.07
CA ASP A 187 12.25 -11.18 -6.27
C ASP A 187 11.20 -11.62 -5.25
N SER A 188 9.94 -11.34 -5.57
CA SER A 188 8.81 -11.58 -4.65
C SER A 188 7.47 -11.54 -5.36
N GLY A 189 6.40 -11.90 -4.62
CA GLY A 189 5.02 -11.66 -4.97
C GLY A 189 4.56 -10.23 -4.66
N HIS A 190 3.24 -10.02 -4.62
CA HIS A 190 2.64 -8.71 -4.40
C HIS A 190 2.96 -8.09 -3.03
N CYS A 191 3.09 -8.91 -1.97
CA CYS A 191 3.44 -8.48 -0.63
C CYS A 191 4.93 -8.78 -0.36
N PRO A 192 5.86 -7.85 -0.60
CA PRO A 192 7.30 -8.11 -0.53
C PRO A 192 7.90 -7.85 0.85
N PHE A 193 7.11 -7.48 1.85
CA PHE A 193 7.64 -6.98 3.13
C PHE A 193 8.49 -8.01 3.89
N TYR A 194 8.29 -9.31 3.66
CA TYR A 194 9.12 -10.37 4.25
C TYR A 194 10.59 -10.34 3.80
N LEU A 195 10.92 -9.58 2.74
CA LEU A 195 12.28 -9.37 2.28
C LEU A 195 13.06 -8.34 3.12
N PHE A 196 12.36 -7.57 3.93
CA PHE A 196 12.90 -6.44 4.68
C PHE A 196 12.80 -6.69 6.18
N THR A 197 13.71 -6.14 6.95
CA THR A 197 13.70 -6.21 8.41
C THR A 197 13.48 -4.85 9.05
N LYS A 198 13.69 -3.78 8.29
CA LYS A 198 13.65 -2.41 8.78
C LYS A 198 12.93 -1.49 7.81
N TRP A 199 12.24 -0.50 8.35
CA TRP A 199 11.60 0.54 7.55
C TRP A 199 12.58 1.36 6.71
N SER A 200 13.82 1.57 7.20
CA SER A 200 14.84 2.34 6.46
C SER A 200 15.24 1.72 5.13
N GLU A 201 15.08 0.41 4.95
CA GLU A 201 15.36 -0.28 3.68
C GLU A 201 14.36 0.07 2.58
N LEU A 202 13.19 0.59 2.97
CA LEU A 202 12.14 1.03 2.06
C LEU A 202 12.25 2.51 1.65
N LEU A 203 13.15 3.29 2.25
CA LEU A 203 13.33 4.74 2.01
C LEU A 203 14.24 5.06 0.83
#